data_611376acfbbcb5e32063a43e8cc4ebef
#
_entry.id   611376acfbbcb5e32063a43e8cc4ebef
#
_cell.length_a   1.000
_cell.length_b   1.000
_cell.length_c   1.000
_cell.angle_alpha   90.00
_cell.angle_beta   90.00
_cell.angle_gamma   90.00
#
_symmetry.space_group_name_H-M   'P 1'
#
loop_
_entity.id
_entity.type
_entity.pdbx_description
1 polymer ?
#
loop_
_entity_poly.entity_id
_entity_poly.type
_entity_poly.pdbx_seq_one_letter_code
_entity_poly.pdbx_strand_id
1 'polypeptide(L)'
;MEKAVWKLSPQLWNADLESSAIFLTFAHQIILTHMSYPICFVSLGPGDPELITLKGLKKLRQADIIYCPATISKSGQLLSRAARIIEGLEIEKSVVQFFTLPMSKDRTKVWKVYDTLYEKAISARDKEKKVVIVAEGDAGFYSSIQYIYDKFKENRIEVERTAGIPAFIAAGALAGL
;
A
#
# COMPACT_ATOMS: atom_id res chain seq x y z
N MET A 1 -15.79 39.37 -5.81
CA MET A 1 -15.24 38.20 -5.08
C MET A 1 -14.57 38.68 -3.82
N GLU A 2 -15.33 38.70 -2.72
CA GLU A 2 -14.88 39.20 -1.41
C GLU A 2 -14.07 38.15 -0.68
N LYS A 3 -12.88 38.55 -0.23
CA LYS A 3 -12.03 37.71 0.64
C LYS A 3 -12.64 37.74 2.04
N ALA A 4 -13.11 36.57 2.52
CA ALA A 4 -13.53 36.39 3.90
C ALA A 4 -12.31 36.57 4.83
N VAL A 5 -12.20 37.73 5.46
CA VAL A 5 -11.23 38.03 6.52
C VAL A 5 -11.83 37.54 7.83
N TRP A 6 -11.31 36.43 8.39
CA TRP A 6 -11.70 35.98 9.72
C TRP A 6 -11.21 36.97 10.77
N LYS A 7 -12.11 37.83 11.27
CA LYS A 7 -11.85 38.65 12.43
C LYS A 7 -11.98 37.79 13.68
N LEU A 8 -10.84 37.37 14.22
CA LEU A 8 -10.80 36.82 15.57
C LEU A 8 -11.13 37.89 16.58
N SER A 9 -12.04 37.61 17.51
CA SER A 9 -12.47 38.58 18.53
C SER A 9 -11.33 38.89 19.51
N PRO A 10 -11.20 40.11 20.03
CA PRO A 10 -10.14 40.51 20.95
C PRO A 10 -10.11 39.75 22.29
N GLN A 11 -11.13 38.99 22.59
CA GLN A 11 -11.26 38.21 23.83
C GLN A 11 -10.35 36.96 23.88
N LEU A 12 -9.75 36.55 22.75
CA LEU A 12 -8.84 35.41 22.68
C LEU A 12 -7.39 35.73 23.07
N TRP A 13 -7.06 36.99 23.33
CA TRP A 13 -5.69 37.45 23.64
C TRP A 13 -5.31 37.38 25.12
N ASN A 14 -6.26 37.09 26.03
CA ASN A 14 -6.05 37.01 27.47
C ASN A 14 -6.06 35.54 27.98
N ALA A 15 -5.82 34.56 27.12
CA ALA A 15 -5.60 33.19 27.56
C ALA A 15 -4.22 33.12 28.22
N ASP A 16 -4.17 32.69 29.49
CA ASP A 16 -2.96 32.46 30.24
C ASP A 16 -1.93 31.66 29.44
N LEU A 17 -0.66 32.00 29.58
CA LEU A 17 0.47 31.34 28.89
C LEU A 17 0.44 29.79 29.04
N GLU A 18 -0.09 29.28 30.14
CA GLU A 18 -0.31 27.83 30.35
C GLU A 18 -1.36 27.26 29.40
N SER A 19 -2.47 27.96 29.18
CA SER A 19 -3.49 27.56 28.20
C SER A 19 -2.95 27.58 26.77
N SER A 20 -2.08 28.56 26.46
CA SER A 20 -1.41 28.63 25.13
C SER A 20 -0.42 27.51 24.94
N ALA A 21 0.34 27.13 25.97
CA ALA A 21 1.27 25.99 25.92
C ALA A 21 0.53 24.65 25.76
N ILE A 22 -0.58 24.48 26.47
CA ILE A 22 -1.44 23.28 26.33
C ILE A 22 -2.05 23.23 24.93
N PHE A 23 -2.53 24.36 24.41
CA PHE A 23 -3.10 24.42 23.05
C PHE A 23 -2.04 24.18 21.98
N LEU A 24 -0.82 24.72 22.12
CA LEU A 24 0.32 24.45 21.24
C LEU A 24 0.78 22.99 21.33
N THR A 25 0.76 22.39 22.52
CA THR A 25 1.07 20.98 22.71
C THR A 25 0.00 20.09 22.08
N PHE A 26 -1.29 20.42 22.27
CA PHE A 26 -2.40 19.73 21.61
C PHE A 26 -2.40 19.93 20.09
N ALA A 27 -2.17 21.14 19.61
CA ALA A 27 -2.04 21.42 18.18
C ALA A 27 -0.82 20.74 17.58
N HIS A 28 0.31 20.74 18.28
CA HIS A 28 1.51 19.99 17.90
C HIS A 28 1.28 18.49 17.92
N GLN A 29 0.55 17.99 18.90
CA GLN A 29 0.14 16.57 18.99
C GLN A 29 -0.87 16.20 17.89
N ILE A 30 -1.81 17.09 17.54
CA ILE A 30 -2.74 16.90 16.43
C ILE A 30 -2.03 17.02 15.07
N ILE A 31 -1.03 17.89 14.94
CA ILE A 31 -0.21 18.01 13.72
C ILE A 31 0.77 16.84 13.58
N LEU A 32 1.30 16.33 14.68
CA LEU A 32 2.12 15.09 14.70
C LEU A 32 1.26 13.81 14.53
N THR A 33 -0.03 13.86 14.86
CA THR A 33 -0.95 12.76 14.59
C THR A 33 -1.40 12.85 13.14
N HIS A 34 -0.70 12.22 12.23
CA HIS A 34 -1.13 11.76 10.90
C HIS A 34 -0.38 12.30 9.68
N MET A 35 0.91 12.24 9.69
CA MET A 35 1.60 12.02 8.42
C MET A 35 1.74 10.50 8.16
N SER A 36 0.64 9.78 8.32
CA SER A 36 0.65 8.37 7.95
C SER A 36 0.65 8.26 6.42
N TYR A 37 1.63 7.54 5.88
CA TYR A 37 1.71 7.30 4.44
C TYR A 37 0.50 6.50 3.93
N PRO A 38 0.03 6.73 2.70
CA PRO A 38 -0.99 5.89 2.10
C PRO A 38 -0.46 4.45 1.94
N ILE A 39 -1.33 3.47 2.06
CA ILE A 39 -1.01 2.08 1.67
C ILE A 39 -0.96 2.02 0.14
N CYS A 40 0.21 1.69 -0.41
CA CYS A 40 0.41 1.68 -1.84
C CYS A 40 0.22 0.28 -2.43
N PHE A 41 -0.63 0.17 -3.43
CA PHE A 41 -0.81 -1.05 -4.24
C PHE A 41 0.00 -0.90 -5.53
N VAL A 42 1.00 -1.75 -5.72
CA VAL A 42 1.88 -1.67 -6.87
C VAL A 42 1.68 -2.86 -7.80
N SER A 43 1.32 -2.54 -9.04
CA SER A 43 1.24 -3.48 -10.15
C SER A 43 2.63 -3.80 -10.67
N LEU A 44 3.02 -5.08 -10.65
CA LEU A 44 4.36 -5.53 -11.05
C LEU A 44 4.50 -5.81 -12.56
N GLY A 45 3.40 -5.76 -13.29
CA GLY A 45 3.40 -6.16 -14.70
C GLY A 45 3.34 -7.67 -14.91
N PRO A 46 3.51 -8.13 -16.17
CA PRO A 46 3.15 -9.49 -16.59
C PRO A 46 4.18 -10.56 -16.25
N GLY A 47 5.34 -10.20 -15.73
CA GLY A 47 6.39 -11.16 -15.37
C GLY A 47 7.81 -10.71 -15.67
N ASP A 48 8.00 -9.94 -16.74
CA ASP A 48 9.25 -9.31 -17.08
C ASP A 48 9.47 -8.05 -16.22
N PRO A 49 10.58 -7.97 -15.45
CA PRO A 49 10.88 -6.78 -14.63
C PRO A 49 10.96 -5.49 -15.43
N GLU A 50 11.37 -5.52 -16.70
CA GLU A 50 11.46 -4.33 -17.55
C GLU A 50 10.10 -3.74 -17.93
N LEU A 51 9.00 -4.52 -17.75
CA LEU A 51 7.63 -4.07 -18.01
C LEU A 51 6.94 -3.45 -16.78
N ILE A 52 7.69 -3.18 -15.72
CA ILE A 52 7.16 -2.39 -14.61
C ILE A 52 7.04 -0.93 -14.99
N THR A 53 6.03 -0.24 -14.47
CA THR A 53 5.95 1.21 -14.67
C THR A 53 6.97 1.95 -13.79
N LEU A 54 7.51 3.07 -14.30
CA LEU A 54 8.43 3.91 -13.52
C LEU A 54 7.82 4.36 -12.18
N LYS A 55 6.51 4.61 -12.15
CA LYS A 55 5.81 4.95 -10.90
C LYS A 55 5.84 3.78 -9.91
N GLY A 56 5.57 2.57 -10.38
CA GLY A 56 5.64 1.35 -9.57
C GLY A 56 7.04 1.12 -9.01
N LEU A 57 8.07 1.20 -9.85
CA LEU A 57 9.46 1.05 -9.44
C LEU A 57 9.88 2.06 -8.37
N LYS A 58 9.50 3.34 -8.54
CA LYS A 58 9.78 4.37 -7.52
C LYS A 58 9.13 4.06 -6.18
N LYS A 59 7.88 3.56 -6.17
CA LYS A 59 7.18 3.17 -4.94
C LYS A 59 7.86 1.99 -4.26
N LEU A 60 8.29 0.98 -5.01
CA LEU A 60 9.03 -0.17 -4.47
C LEU A 60 10.36 0.25 -3.82
N ARG A 61 11.13 1.10 -4.50
CA ARG A 61 12.43 1.60 -3.98
C ARG A 61 12.31 2.48 -2.73
N GLN A 62 11.15 3.07 -2.49
CA GLN A 62 10.88 3.93 -1.34
C GLN A 62 10.18 3.19 -0.20
N ALA A 63 9.83 1.92 -0.39
CA ALA A 63 9.09 1.15 0.59
C ALA A 63 9.97 0.71 1.76
N ASP A 64 9.43 0.82 2.98
CA ASP A 64 10.03 0.19 4.18
C ASP A 64 9.59 -1.27 4.30
N ILE A 65 8.40 -1.61 3.77
CA ILE A 65 7.85 -2.96 3.77
C ILE A 65 7.12 -3.20 2.45
N ILE A 66 7.44 -4.33 1.81
CA ILE A 66 6.76 -4.81 0.61
C ILE A 66 6.09 -6.14 0.93
N TYR A 67 4.77 -6.17 0.96
CA TYR A 67 4.01 -7.40 1.09
C TYR A 67 3.85 -8.07 -0.28
N CYS A 68 4.42 -9.26 -0.40
CA CYS A 68 4.51 -10.03 -1.64
C CYS A 68 3.67 -11.30 -1.56
N PRO A 69 2.73 -11.55 -2.50
CA PRO A 69 1.94 -12.76 -2.51
C PRO A 69 2.80 -13.98 -2.84
N ALA A 70 2.53 -15.09 -2.15
CA ALA A 70 3.16 -16.36 -2.40
C ALA A 70 2.14 -17.51 -2.26
N THR A 71 2.49 -18.69 -2.76
CA THR A 71 1.75 -19.94 -2.57
C THR A 71 2.70 -21.00 -2.06
N ILE A 72 2.16 -22.04 -1.44
CA ILE A 72 2.94 -23.22 -1.07
C ILE A 72 2.63 -24.34 -2.05
N SER A 73 3.67 -24.90 -2.66
CA SER A 73 3.55 -26.06 -3.54
C SER A 73 3.16 -27.33 -2.77
N LYS A 74 2.79 -28.38 -3.47
CA LYS A 74 2.53 -29.69 -2.85
C LYS A 74 3.75 -30.27 -2.12
N SER A 75 4.96 -29.87 -2.52
CA SER A 75 6.24 -30.26 -1.88
C SER A 75 6.61 -29.38 -0.68
N GLY A 76 5.76 -28.43 -0.28
CA GLY A 76 6.04 -27.50 0.82
C GLY A 76 6.93 -26.29 0.46
N GLN A 77 7.29 -26.13 -0.80
CA GLN A 77 8.14 -25.04 -1.26
C GLN A 77 7.32 -23.76 -1.44
N LEU A 78 7.85 -22.63 -0.96
CA LEU A 78 7.29 -21.31 -1.21
C LEU A 78 7.51 -20.88 -2.66
N LEU A 79 6.45 -20.57 -3.37
CA LEU A 79 6.47 -20.11 -4.75
C LEU A 79 5.87 -18.70 -4.85
N SER A 80 6.60 -17.79 -5.45
CA SER A 80 6.11 -16.43 -5.73
C SER A 80 6.66 -15.96 -7.08
N ARG A 81 5.76 -15.68 -8.02
CA ARG A 81 6.13 -15.03 -9.29
C ARG A 81 6.43 -13.57 -9.05
N ALA A 82 5.67 -12.92 -8.18
CA ALA A 82 5.89 -11.54 -7.77
C ALA A 82 7.31 -11.34 -7.19
N ALA A 83 7.80 -12.29 -6.38
CA ALA A 83 9.16 -12.24 -5.83
C ALA A 83 10.23 -12.27 -6.93
N ARG A 84 10.05 -13.08 -7.96
CA ARG A 84 11.00 -13.16 -9.10
C ARG A 84 11.08 -11.82 -9.85
N ILE A 85 9.94 -11.13 -10.03
CA ILE A 85 9.92 -9.80 -10.64
C ILE A 85 10.70 -8.83 -9.76
N ILE A 86 10.44 -8.83 -8.44
CA ILE A 86 11.11 -7.94 -7.47
C ILE A 86 12.62 -8.19 -7.43
N GLU A 87 13.06 -9.45 -7.51
CA GLU A 87 14.48 -9.79 -7.58
C GLU A 87 15.17 -9.19 -8.83
N GLY A 88 14.49 -9.21 -9.99
CA GLY A 88 14.98 -8.59 -11.23
C GLY A 88 15.02 -7.05 -11.19
N LEU A 89 14.36 -6.42 -10.20
CA LEU A 89 14.36 -4.96 -10.01
C LEU A 89 15.42 -4.46 -9.01
N GLU A 90 16.27 -5.36 -8.50
CA GLU A 90 17.30 -5.05 -7.52
C GLU A 90 16.76 -4.41 -6.22
N ILE A 91 15.57 -4.82 -5.81
CA ILE A 91 14.98 -4.41 -4.54
C ILE A 91 15.57 -5.22 -3.40
N GLU A 92 15.89 -4.56 -2.30
CA GLU A 92 16.48 -5.19 -1.13
C GLU A 92 15.55 -6.25 -0.53
N LYS A 93 16.06 -7.48 -0.33
CA LYS A 93 15.27 -8.62 0.17
C LYS A 93 14.74 -8.41 1.60
N SER A 94 15.44 -7.63 2.41
CA SER A 94 15.10 -7.38 3.81
C SER A 94 13.75 -6.65 3.97
N VAL A 95 13.32 -5.86 2.99
CA VAL A 95 12.03 -5.16 3.02
C VAL A 95 10.86 -6.02 2.52
N VAL A 96 11.13 -7.21 1.94
CA VAL A 96 10.10 -8.08 1.35
C VAL A 96 9.56 -9.07 2.37
N GLN A 97 8.27 -9.04 2.60
CA GLN A 97 7.54 -9.96 3.48
C GLN A 97 6.48 -10.73 2.69
N PHE A 98 6.47 -12.05 2.84
CA PHE A 98 5.51 -12.88 2.14
C PHE A 98 4.20 -13.04 2.91
N PHE A 99 3.09 -13.06 2.18
CA PHE A 99 1.82 -13.58 2.64
C PHE A 99 1.37 -14.73 1.74
N THR A 100 0.96 -15.82 2.36
CA THR A 100 0.69 -17.06 1.63
C THR A 100 -0.79 -17.21 1.34
N LEU A 101 -1.14 -17.25 0.06
CA LEU A 101 -2.49 -17.49 -0.41
C LEU A 101 -2.72 -18.99 -0.59
N PRO A 102 -3.75 -19.58 0.03
CA PRO A 102 -4.07 -20.98 -0.16
C PRO A 102 -4.64 -21.23 -1.56
N MET A 103 -4.16 -22.29 -2.22
CA MET A 103 -4.70 -22.80 -3.49
C MET A 103 -5.99 -23.57 -3.22
N SER A 104 -7.05 -22.86 -2.83
CA SER A 104 -8.34 -23.42 -2.43
C SER A 104 -9.50 -22.76 -3.17
N LYS A 105 -10.54 -23.56 -3.48
CA LYS A 105 -11.83 -23.01 -3.96
C LYS A 105 -12.60 -22.30 -2.83
N ASP A 106 -12.27 -22.63 -1.56
CA ASP A 106 -12.86 -22.00 -0.39
C ASP A 106 -12.29 -20.58 -0.21
N ARG A 107 -13.09 -19.60 -0.58
CA ARG A 107 -12.73 -18.17 -0.50
C ARG A 107 -12.55 -17.68 0.94
N THR A 108 -13.19 -18.32 1.93
CA THR A 108 -13.09 -17.89 3.34
C THR A 108 -11.66 -17.97 3.85
N LYS A 109 -10.88 -18.97 3.39
CA LYS A 109 -9.46 -19.11 3.72
C LYS A 109 -8.62 -17.97 3.14
N VAL A 110 -8.93 -17.52 1.94
CA VAL A 110 -8.26 -16.42 1.28
C VAL A 110 -8.55 -15.10 2.00
N TRP A 111 -9.81 -14.88 2.38
CA TRP A 111 -10.21 -13.68 3.12
C TRP A 111 -9.48 -13.56 4.46
N LYS A 112 -9.37 -14.64 5.22
CA LYS A 112 -8.60 -14.65 6.48
C LYS A 112 -7.14 -14.22 6.29
N VAL A 113 -6.52 -14.60 5.17
CA VAL A 113 -5.15 -14.16 4.86
C VAL A 113 -5.12 -12.65 4.60
N TYR A 114 -6.08 -12.13 3.84
CA TYR A 114 -6.18 -10.68 3.60
C TYR A 114 -6.53 -9.89 4.86
N ASP A 115 -7.35 -10.45 5.76
CA ASP A 115 -7.61 -9.82 7.05
C ASP A 115 -6.33 -9.71 7.89
N THR A 116 -5.55 -10.78 7.95
CA THR A 116 -4.24 -10.78 8.63
C THR A 116 -3.26 -9.79 7.98
N LEU A 117 -3.26 -9.71 6.64
CA LEU A 117 -2.43 -8.76 5.92
C LEU A 117 -2.85 -7.31 6.20
N TYR A 118 -4.17 -7.06 6.25
CA TYR A 118 -4.73 -5.77 6.62
C TYR A 118 -4.20 -5.29 7.98
N GLU A 119 -4.33 -6.13 9.02
CA GLU A 119 -3.85 -5.79 10.37
C GLU A 119 -2.34 -5.52 10.41
N LYS A 120 -1.54 -6.32 9.71
CA LYS A 120 -0.09 -6.11 9.61
C LYS A 120 0.25 -4.78 8.90
N ALA A 121 -0.46 -4.48 7.82
CA ALA A 121 -0.23 -3.25 7.05
C ALA A 121 -0.61 -2.00 7.87
N ILE A 122 -1.72 -2.04 8.61
CA ILE A 122 -2.12 -0.97 9.54
C ILE A 122 -1.07 -0.80 10.63
N SER A 123 -0.67 -1.89 11.32
CA SER A 123 0.35 -1.82 12.36
C SER A 123 1.69 -1.25 11.87
N ALA A 124 2.06 -1.53 10.63
CA ALA A 124 3.27 -0.97 10.03
C ALA A 124 3.11 0.52 9.71
N ARG A 125 1.97 0.89 9.10
CA ARG A 125 1.61 2.28 8.78
C ARG A 125 1.57 3.17 10.03
N ASP A 126 1.00 2.67 11.13
CA ASP A 126 0.93 3.40 12.41
C ASP A 126 2.31 3.62 13.05
N LYS A 127 3.32 2.88 12.59
CA LYS A 127 4.75 3.08 12.90
C LYS A 127 5.45 3.93 11.83
N GLU A 128 4.69 4.71 11.06
CA GLU A 128 5.18 5.59 9.99
C GLU A 128 5.98 4.88 8.89
N LYS A 129 5.73 3.59 8.67
CA LYS A 129 6.34 2.81 7.60
C LYS A 129 5.62 3.02 6.28
N LYS A 130 6.38 3.17 5.20
CA LYS A 130 5.88 3.17 3.82
C LYS A 130 5.59 1.75 3.40
N VAL A 131 4.30 1.40 3.38
CA VAL A 131 3.83 0.04 3.09
C VAL A 131 3.42 -0.07 1.64
N VAL A 132 3.95 -1.07 0.96
CA VAL A 132 3.57 -1.46 -0.39
C VAL A 132 3.00 -2.88 -0.38
N ILE A 133 1.90 -3.10 -1.08
CA ILE A 133 1.31 -4.41 -1.34
C ILE A 133 1.37 -4.63 -2.85
N VAL A 134 2.01 -5.70 -3.30
CA VAL A 134 2.22 -5.94 -4.73
C VAL A 134 1.24 -6.95 -5.30
N ALA A 135 0.94 -6.79 -6.60
CA ALA A 135 0.20 -7.76 -7.40
C ALA A 135 0.86 -7.95 -8.75
N GLU A 136 0.80 -9.19 -9.29
CA GLU A 136 1.20 -9.50 -10.66
C GLU A 136 0.21 -8.85 -11.65
N GLY A 137 0.65 -8.53 -12.83
CA GLY A 137 -0.14 -7.85 -13.84
C GLY A 137 -0.55 -6.43 -13.43
N ASP A 138 -1.83 -6.13 -13.50
CA ASP A 138 -2.43 -4.89 -13.00
C ASP A 138 -3.26 -5.15 -11.73
N ALA A 139 -2.97 -4.42 -10.66
CA ALA A 139 -3.63 -4.58 -9.35
C ALA A 139 -5.13 -4.18 -9.38
N GLY A 140 -5.57 -3.45 -10.39
CA GLY A 140 -6.96 -3.02 -10.58
C GLY A 140 -7.77 -3.92 -11.51
N PHE A 141 -7.13 -4.89 -12.19
CA PHE A 141 -7.77 -5.71 -13.20
C PHE A 141 -7.71 -7.20 -12.83
N TYR A 142 -8.88 -7.79 -12.56
CA TYR A 142 -9.06 -9.20 -12.16
C TYR A 142 -8.13 -9.68 -11.04
N SER A 143 -7.79 -8.81 -10.11
CA SER A 143 -6.90 -9.13 -9.01
C SER A 143 -7.70 -9.38 -7.73
N SER A 144 -7.40 -10.48 -7.03
CA SER A 144 -7.99 -10.77 -5.71
C SER A 144 -7.57 -9.77 -4.61
N ILE A 145 -6.55 -8.98 -4.88
CA ILE A 145 -6.09 -7.90 -3.98
C ILE A 145 -7.14 -6.78 -3.85
N GLN A 146 -8.14 -6.74 -4.75
CA GLN A 146 -9.26 -5.80 -4.67
C GLN A 146 -9.99 -5.90 -3.33
N TYR A 147 -10.13 -7.11 -2.78
CA TYR A 147 -10.77 -7.31 -1.48
C TYR A 147 -10.12 -6.49 -0.35
N ILE A 148 -8.78 -6.57 -0.24
CA ILE A 148 -8.07 -5.82 0.81
C ILE A 148 -8.01 -4.32 0.48
N TYR A 149 -7.95 -3.95 -0.79
CA TYR A 149 -8.02 -2.56 -1.23
C TYR A 149 -9.33 -1.89 -0.80
N ASP A 150 -10.46 -2.57 -1.03
CA ASP A 150 -11.78 -2.07 -0.63
C ASP A 150 -11.91 -1.99 0.89
N LYS A 151 -11.40 -2.99 1.63
CA LYS A 151 -11.37 -2.98 3.09
C LYS A 151 -10.63 -1.76 3.67
N PHE A 152 -9.50 -1.36 3.09
CA PHE A 152 -8.82 -0.13 3.50
C PHE A 152 -9.69 1.10 3.26
N LYS A 153 -10.34 1.21 2.09
CA LYS A 153 -11.21 2.34 1.76
C LYS A 153 -12.43 2.43 2.67
N GLU A 154 -13.09 1.32 2.95
CA GLU A 154 -14.22 1.23 3.86
C GLU A 154 -13.86 1.72 5.27
N ASN A 155 -12.63 1.44 5.70
CA ASN A 155 -12.10 1.92 6.97
C ASN A 155 -11.44 3.31 6.89
N ARG A 156 -11.66 4.06 5.79
CA ARG A 156 -11.15 5.42 5.56
C ARG A 156 -9.61 5.53 5.62
N ILE A 157 -8.93 4.45 5.31
CA ILE A 157 -7.47 4.43 5.17
C ILE A 157 -7.12 4.92 3.77
N GLU A 158 -6.20 5.88 3.70
CA GLU A 158 -5.72 6.39 2.42
C GLU A 158 -4.97 5.28 1.66
N VAL A 159 -5.36 5.08 0.41
CA VAL A 159 -4.76 4.08 -0.48
C VAL A 159 -4.36 4.72 -1.81
N GLU A 160 -3.24 4.27 -2.35
CA GLU A 160 -2.78 4.64 -3.68
C GLU A 160 -2.60 3.37 -4.53
N ARG A 161 -2.93 3.43 -5.81
CA ARG A 161 -2.72 2.32 -6.75
C ARG A 161 -1.90 2.79 -7.94
N THR A 162 -0.93 1.98 -8.33
CA THR A 162 -0.21 2.17 -9.60
C THR A 162 -0.75 1.21 -10.64
N ALA A 163 -1.00 1.71 -11.85
CA ALA A 163 -1.35 0.87 -12.98
C ALA A 163 -0.17 -0.02 -13.41
N GLY A 164 -0.49 -1.15 -14.03
CA GLY A 164 0.49 -2.08 -14.59
C GLY A 164 0.02 -2.63 -15.95
N ILE A 165 0.83 -3.50 -16.54
CA ILE A 165 0.52 -4.17 -17.80
C ILE A 165 -0.12 -5.53 -17.47
N PRO A 166 -1.39 -5.77 -17.82
CA PRO A 166 -2.01 -7.07 -17.68
C PRO A 166 -1.33 -8.14 -18.55
N ALA A 167 -1.30 -9.38 -18.08
CA ALA A 167 -0.61 -10.47 -18.77
C ALA A 167 -1.11 -10.71 -20.21
N PHE A 168 -2.40 -10.55 -20.48
CA PHE A 168 -2.96 -10.75 -21.81
C PHE A 168 -2.51 -9.68 -22.81
N ILE A 169 -2.25 -8.43 -22.35
CA ILE A 169 -1.70 -7.37 -23.22
C ILE A 169 -0.28 -7.74 -23.62
N ALA A 170 0.56 -8.16 -22.67
CA ALA A 170 1.92 -8.58 -22.98
C ALA A 170 1.95 -9.84 -23.87
N ALA A 171 1.05 -10.79 -23.65
CA ALA A 171 0.91 -11.98 -24.50
C ALA A 171 0.53 -11.62 -25.94
N GLY A 172 -0.37 -10.64 -26.14
CA GLY A 172 -0.72 -10.12 -27.45
C GLY A 172 0.49 -9.53 -28.18
N ALA A 173 1.28 -8.66 -27.50
CA ALA A 173 2.50 -8.08 -28.05
C ALA A 173 3.54 -9.15 -28.45
N LEU A 174 3.73 -10.17 -27.60
CA LEU A 174 4.64 -11.30 -27.90
C LEU A 174 4.14 -12.16 -29.08
N ALA A 175 2.83 -12.25 -29.30
CA ALA A 175 2.23 -12.97 -30.41
C ALA A 175 2.20 -12.15 -31.72
N GLY A 176 2.65 -10.90 -31.70
CA GLY A 176 2.63 -10.02 -32.89
C GLY A 176 1.24 -9.49 -33.23
N LEU A 177 0.32 -9.41 -32.24
CA LEU A 177 -1.05 -8.88 -32.40
C LEU A 177 -1.09 -7.38 -32.09
#